data_aba47910708f408dfa789b7ee9bcdd94
#
_entry.id   aba47910708f408dfa789b7ee9bcdd94
#
_cell.length_a   1.000
_cell.length_b   1.000
_cell.length_c   1.000
_cell.angle_alpha   90.00
_cell.angle_beta   90.00
_cell.angle_gamma   90.00
#
_symmetry.space_group_name_H-M   'P 1'
#
loop_
_entity.id
_entity.type
_entity.pdbx_description
1 polymer ?
#
loop_
_entity_poly.entity_id
_entity_poly.type
_entity_poly.pdbx_seq_one_letter_code
_entity_poly.pdbx_strand_id
1 'polypeptide(L)'
;MNKWVYIFSKEQTDGEAKMLDLLGGKGANLAEMSKLGLPVPPGFTITTDVCNQFYKNDKKFPEDLYDQVSRAINQIKELIKHQF
;
A
#
# COMPACT_ATOMS: atom_id res chain seq x y z
N MET A 1 -16.25 0.24 3.38
CA MET A 1 -15.06 1.08 3.57
C MET A 1 -14.11 0.97 2.39
N ASN A 2 -13.53 2.08 1.99
CA ASN A 2 -12.55 2.09 0.90
C ASN A 2 -11.21 1.57 1.38
N LYS A 3 -10.50 0.89 0.49
CA LYS A 3 -9.15 0.44 0.77
C LYS A 3 -8.17 1.48 0.24
N TRP A 4 -7.47 2.16 1.14
CA TRP A 4 -6.53 3.23 0.80
C TRP A 4 -5.08 2.78 0.80
N VAL A 5 -4.77 1.66 1.47
CA VAL A 5 -3.40 1.19 1.69
C VAL A 5 -3.26 -0.22 1.14
N TYR A 6 -2.26 -0.42 0.27
CA TYR A 6 -1.97 -1.71 -0.35
C TYR A 6 -0.57 -2.15 0.05
N ILE A 7 -0.48 -3.27 0.76
CA ILE A 7 0.78 -3.82 1.24
C ILE A 7 1.44 -4.65 0.14
N PHE A 8 2.77 -4.63 0.09
CA PHE A 8 3.54 -5.55 -0.74
C PHE A 8 4.64 -6.20 0.09
N SER A 9 4.77 -7.52 -0.03
CA SER A 9 5.79 -8.33 0.61
C SER A 9 5.81 -9.69 -0.05
N LYS A 10 6.81 -10.51 0.26
CA LYS A 10 6.87 -11.87 -0.26
C LYS A 10 5.70 -12.73 0.20
N GLU A 11 5.19 -12.48 1.40
CA GLU A 11 4.15 -13.30 2.01
C GLU A 11 2.75 -12.78 1.70
N GLN A 12 2.62 -11.47 1.46
CA GLN A 12 1.32 -10.88 1.19
C GLN A 12 1.51 -9.67 0.28
N THR A 13 0.81 -9.65 -0.83
CA THR A 13 0.78 -8.50 -1.72
C THR A 13 -0.66 -8.21 -2.13
N ASP A 14 -1.14 -7.02 -1.79
CA ASP A 14 -2.52 -6.63 -2.05
C ASP A 14 -2.73 -6.07 -3.45
N GLY A 15 -1.69 -5.57 -4.10
CA GLY A 15 -1.79 -4.92 -5.40
C GLY A 15 -1.36 -5.79 -6.56
N GLU A 16 -1.54 -5.28 -7.77
CA GLU A 16 -1.16 -5.95 -9.01
C GLU A 16 -0.62 -4.93 -10.02
N ALA A 17 0.15 -5.42 -11.00
CA ALA A 17 0.72 -4.54 -12.04
C ALA A 17 -0.35 -3.79 -12.84
N LYS A 18 -1.53 -4.39 -13.03
CA LYS A 18 -2.63 -3.77 -13.76
C LYS A 18 -3.29 -2.61 -13.00
N MET A 19 -2.97 -2.42 -11.73
CA MET A 19 -3.52 -1.35 -10.91
C MET A 19 -2.72 -0.04 -11.03
N LEU A 20 -2.29 0.30 -12.24
CA LEU A 20 -1.46 1.48 -12.48
C LEU A 20 -2.12 2.78 -12.03
N ASP A 21 -3.40 2.94 -12.35
CA ASP A 21 -4.12 4.18 -12.02
C ASP A 21 -4.31 4.34 -10.50
N LEU A 22 -4.52 3.25 -9.81
CA LEU A 22 -4.79 3.27 -8.38
C LEU A 22 -3.52 3.37 -7.55
N LEU A 23 -2.48 2.61 -7.91
CA LEU A 23 -1.25 2.53 -7.14
C LEU A 23 -0.13 3.42 -7.67
N GLY A 24 -0.28 3.96 -8.87
CA GLY A 24 0.80 4.62 -9.59
C GLY A 24 1.76 3.60 -10.17
N GLY A 25 2.62 4.04 -11.10
CA GLY A 25 3.55 3.13 -11.76
C GLY A 25 4.50 2.44 -10.81
N LYS A 26 5.09 3.18 -9.88
CA LYS A 26 6.04 2.63 -8.91
C LYS A 26 5.38 1.63 -7.98
N GLY A 27 4.20 1.98 -7.44
CA GLY A 27 3.48 1.09 -6.52
C GLY A 27 3.05 -0.20 -7.19
N ALA A 28 2.53 -0.13 -8.41
CA ALA A 28 2.10 -1.31 -9.16
C ALA A 28 3.29 -2.23 -9.47
N ASN A 29 4.44 -1.65 -9.85
CA ASN A 29 5.65 -2.43 -10.14
C ASN A 29 6.20 -3.10 -8.89
N LEU A 30 6.22 -2.39 -7.76
CA LEU A 30 6.68 -2.98 -6.50
C LEU A 30 5.80 -4.14 -6.07
N ALA A 31 4.48 -4.02 -6.24
CA ALA A 31 3.55 -5.11 -5.95
C ALA A 31 3.83 -6.33 -6.81
N GLU A 32 4.03 -6.12 -8.11
CA GLU A 32 4.30 -7.22 -9.03
C GLU A 32 5.64 -7.90 -8.73
N MET A 33 6.68 -7.11 -8.48
CA MET A 33 7.99 -7.65 -8.12
C MET A 33 7.92 -8.51 -6.85
N SER A 34 7.14 -8.06 -5.87
CA SER A 34 6.97 -8.81 -4.63
C SER A 34 6.25 -10.15 -4.88
N LYS A 35 5.24 -10.16 -5.74
CA LYS A 35 4.53 -11.38 -6.11
C LYS A 35 5.42 -12.39 -6.81
N LEU A 36 6.37 -11.89 -7.60
CA LEU A 36 7.31 -12.74 -8.32
C LEU A 36 8.41 -13.29 -7.42
N GLY A 37 8.43 -12.89 -6.16
CA GLY A 37 9.44 -13.38 -5.22
C GLY A 37 10.77 -12.64 -5.30
N LEU A 38 10.81 -11.51 -5.99
CA LEU A 38 12.03 -10.72 -6.09
C LEU A 38 12.34 -10.06 -4.74
N PRO A 39 13.62 -9.72 -4.47
CA PRO A 39 14.02 -9.21 -3.14
C PRO A 39 13.61 -7.74 -2.92
N VAL A 40 12.32 -7.53 -2.78
CA VAL A 40 11.74 -6.21 -2.48
C VAL A 40 11.44 -6.14 -0.99
N PRO A 41 11.95 -5.13 -0.27
CA PRO A 41 11.61 -4.97 1.14
C PRO A 41 10.11 -4.79 1.33
N PRO A 42 9.53 -5.27 2.44
CA PRO A 42 8.11 -5.05 2.71
C PRO A 42 7.78 -3.56 2.76
N GLY A 43 6.63 -3.19 2.24
CA GLY A 43 6.19 -1.81 2.25
C GLY A 43 4.71 -1.71 1.92
N PHE A 44 4.25 -0.48 1.74
CA PHE A 44 2.87 -0.25 1.34
C PHE A 44 2.77 0.97 0.43
N THR A 45 1.69 0.99 -0.35
CA THR A 45 1.37 2.10 -1.25
C THR A 45 0.05 2.71 -0.80
N ILE A 46 0.00 4.03 -0.71
CA ILE A 46 -1.23 4.78 -0.49
C ILE A 46 -1.81 5.09 -1.87
N THR A 47 -3.08 4.79 -2.07
CA THR A 47 -3.71 4.92 -3.38
C THR A 47 -3.80 6.37 -3.86
N THR A 48 -3.87 6.54 -5.18
CA THR A 48 -4.06 7.86 -5.79
C THR A 48 -5.41 8.47 -5.43
N ASP A 49 -6.40 7.63 -5.10
CA ASP A 49 -7.73 8.09 -4.68
C ASP A 49 -7.68 8.93 -3.41
N VAL A 50 -6.68 8.74 -2.56
CA VAL A 50 -6.52 9.55 -1.35
C VAL A 50 -6.34 11.02 -1.70
N CYS A 51 -5.54 11.31 -2.72
CA CYS A 51 -5.35 12.70 -3.17
C CYS A 51 -6.67 13.31 -3.65
N ASN A 52 -7.45 12.54 -4.42
CA ASN A 52 -8.74 13.00 -4.90
C ASN A 52 -9.70 13.30 -3.74
N GLN A 53 -9.74 12.41 -2.76
CA GLN A 53 -10.59 12.60 -1.58
C GLN A 53 -10.14 13.79 -0.73
N PHE A 54 -8.83 13.99 -0.62
CA PHE A 54 -8.28 15.12 0.12
C PHE A 54 -8.83 16.45 -0.42
N TYR A 55 -8.79 16.62 -1.74
CA TYR A 55 -9.27 17.86 -2.35
C TYR A 55 -10.79 17.98 -2.33
N LYS A 56 -11.52 16.87 -2.39
CA LYS A 56 -12.98 16.89 -2.32
C LYS A 56 -13.50 17.20 -0.91
N ASN A 57 -12.73 16.86 0.11
CA ASN A 57 -13.15 17.00 1.52
C ASN A 57 -12.47 18.19 2.22
N ASP A 58 -12.38 19.31 1.55
CA ASP A 58 -11.81 20.56 2.10
C ASP A 58 -10.40 20.35 2.65
N LYS A 59 -9.58 19.61 1.91
CA LYS A 59 -8.19 19.32 2.26
C LYS A 59 -8.07 18.52 3.55
N LYS A 60 -8.99 17.57 3.74
CA LYS A 60 -8.93 16.61 4.85
C LYS A 60 -8.76 15.20 4.32
N PHE A 61 -7.92 14.42 4.98
CA PHE A 61 -7.74 13.02 4.62
C PHE A 61 -8.96 12.18 5.04
N PRO A 62 -9.21 11.05 4.34
CA PRO A 62 -10.26 10.12 4.78
C PRO A 62 -10.04 9.68 6.23
N GLU A 63 -11.13 9.53 6.99
CA GLU A 63 -11.04 9.19 8.41
C GLU A 63 -10.34 7.87 8.66
N ASP A 64 -10.58 6.88 7.81
CA ASP A 64 -10.02 5.54 7.99
C ASP A 64 -8.62 5.38 7.40
N LEU A 65 -8.07 6.41 6.75
CA LEU A 65 -6.71 6.34 6.21
C LEU A 65 -5.68 6.12 7.31
N TYR A 66 -5.76 6.89 8.38
CA TYR A 66 -4.82 6.79 9.49
C TYR A 66 -4.80 5.38 10.07
N ASP A 67 -5.99 4.80 10.24
CA ASP A 67 -6.14 3.46 10.77
C ASP A 67 -5.51 2.42 9.85
N GLN A 68 -5.75 2.53 8.55
CA GLN A 68 -5.15 1.62 7.57
C GLN A 68 -3.63 1.74 7.53
N VAL A 69 -3.09 2.95 7.60
CA VAL A 69 -1.64 3.16 7.63
C VAL A 69 -1.04 2.55 8.89
N SER A 70 -1.67 2.76 10.06
CA SER A 70 -1.19 2.20 11.32
C SER A 70 -1.15 0.67 11.27
N ARG A 71 -2.18 0.04 10.73
CA ARG A 71 -2.23 -1.41 10.58
C ARG A 71 -1.14 -1.91 9.63
N ALA A 72 -0.93 -1.20 8.53
CA ALA A 72 0.11 -1.56 7.56
C ALA A 72 1.49 -1.49 8.19
N ILE A 73 1.77 -0.42 8.94
CA ILE A 73 3.06 -0.26 9.61
C ILE A 73 3.29 -1.40 10.60
N ASN A 74 2.28 -1.76 11.39
CA ASN A 74 2.41 -2.86 12.35
C ASN A 74 2.65 -4.20 11.65
N GLN A 75 1.96 -4.44 10.54
CA GLN A 75 2.12 -5.66 9.77
C GLN A 75 3.54 -5.74 9.17
N ILE A 76 4.05 -4.64 8.65
CA ILE A 76 5.38 -4.58 8.09
C ILE A 76 6.43 -4.82 9.17
N LYS A 77 6.25 -4.26 10.37
CA LYS A 77 7.15 -4.51 11.49
C LYS A 77 7.26 -6.00 11.81
N GLU A 78 6.14 -6.71 11.81
CA GLU A 78 6.14 -8.15 12.05
C GLU A 78 6.86 -8.91 10.95
N LEU A 79 6.64 -8.53 9.69
CA LEU A 79 7.31 -9.16 8.56
C LEU A 79 8.83 -8.96 8.62
N ILE A 80 9.26 -7.76 8.99
CA ILE A 80 10.69 -7.45 9.11
C ILE A 80 11.34 -8.27 10.22
N LYS A 81 10.66 -8.45 11.34
CA LYS A 81 11.16 -9.27 12.44
C LYS A 81 11.45 -10.71 12.01
N HIS A 82 10.63 -11.25 11.13
CA HIS A 82 10.79 -12.63 10.66
C HIS A 82 11.80 -12.77 9.54
N GLN A 83 12.09 -11.70 8.79
CA GLN A 83 13.00 -11.72 7.65
C GLN A 83 14.40 -11.24 8.00
N PHE A 84 14.52 -10.43 9.00
CA PHE A 84 15.76 -9.81 9.42
C PHE A 84 15.93 -9.93 10.93
#